data_08402c0052489fc58d35efae1a6b83d8
#
_entry.id   08402c0052489fc58d35efae1a6b83d8
#
_cell.length_a   1.000
_cell.length_b   1.000
_cell.length_c   1.000
_cell.angle_alpha   90.00
_cell.angle_beta   90.00
_cell.angle_gamma   90.00
#
_symmetry.space_group_name_H-M   'P 1'
#
loop_
_entity.id
_entity.type
_entity.pdbx_description
1 polymer ?
#
loop_
_entity_poly.entity_id
_entity_poly.type
_entity_poly.pdbx_seq_one_letter_code
_entity_poly.pdbx_strand_id
1 'polypeptide(L)'
;MMSDEQANWPQEQCFASFKHCLPVCRESVYSQFFEAFREDIKVKRESAAVKNLKIIFDATFELASKGGFDAMSLRDLSQSTGISMGGLYNYISSKDMLAQMVNDFLSQRLAPLAYSLNLESGSPRQRLATRLRIYIYMGSLFRPWYRFVYMESKSMARQQRDQAKQFDLIDTAKLKELIEEGVAAGEMHCSNSELTASALLALIQDWYLKSWKYKQNETSTDDYANFLVSLMDKLLADNDQQTHDQTGYNDHSGKNNQ
;
A
#
# COMPACT_ATOMS: atom_id res chain seq x y z
N MET A 1 5.28 -3.47 -25.20
CA MET A 1 3.93 -4.05 -25.32
C MET A 1 3.84 -5.15 -24.27
N MET A 2 3.13 -4.90 -23.17
CA MET A 2 2.81 -5.94 -22.20
C MET A 2 1.78 -6.85 -22.88
N SER A 3 1.99 -8.17 -22.83
CA SER A 3 1.01 -9.12 -23.35
C SER A 3 -0.28 -9.01 -22.54
N ASP A 4 -1.44 -9.06 -23.21
CA ASP A 4 -2.79 -8.96 -22.61
C ASP A 4 -3.04 -9.97 -21.46
N GLU A 5 -2.26 -11.05 -21.39
CA GLU A 5 -2.35 -12.05 -20.31
C GLU A 5 -1.84 -11.57 -18.94
N GLN A 6 -1.02 -10.52 -18.88
CA GLN A 6 -0.49 -9.97 -17.62
C GLN A 6 -1.37 -8.85 -17.03
N ALA A 7 -2.35 -8.34 -17.78
CA ALA A 7 -3.23 -7.25 -17.35
C ALA A 7 -4.46 -7.71 -16.55
N ASN A 8 -4.78 -8.99 -16.55
CA ASN A 8 -5.93 -9.50 -15.83
C ASN A 8 -5.55 -9.90 -14.41
N TRP A 9 -6.25 -9.35 -13.41
CA TRP A 9 -6.23 -9.83 -12.06
C TRP A 9 -6.60 -11.31 -12.07
N PRO A 10 -5.89 -12.18 -11.33
CA PRO A 10 -6.12 -13.62 -11.36
C PRO A 10 -7.52 -13.99 -10.89
N GLN A 11 -8.05 -15.07 -11.41
CA GLN A 11 -9.36 -15.61 -11.01
C GLN A 11 -9.42 -15.89 -9.49
N GLU A 12 -8.30 -16.27 -8.90
CA GLU A 12 -8.14 -16.39 -7.46
C GLU A 12 -7.51 -15.12 -6.88
N GLN A 13 -8.30 -14.33 -6.14
CA GLN A 13 -7.85 -13.12 -5.49
C GLN A 13 -7.15 -13.41 -4.17
N CYS A 14 -6.00 -14.10 -4.21
CA CYS A 14 -5.16 -14.37 -3.06
C CYS A 14 -3.75 -13.75 -3.23
N PHE A 15 -3.05 -13.60 -2.10
CA PHE A 15 -1.71 -12.99 -2.08
C PHE A 15 -0.67 -13.81 -2.88
N ALA A 16 -0.81 -15.14 -2.89
CA ALA A 16 0.10 -16.01 -3.63
C ALA A 16 -0.02 -15.76 -5.14
N SER A 17 -1.25 -15.79 -5.70
CA SER A 17 -1.49 -15.52 -7.13
C SER A 17 -1.15 -14.08 -7.51
N PHE A 18 -1.42 -13.10 -6.63
CA PHE A 18 -1.02 -11.71 -6.84
C PHE A 18 0.48 -11.56 -7.09
N LYS A 19 1.32 -12.24 -6.31
CA LYS A 19 2.79 -12.22 -6.52
C LYS A 19 3.21 -12.73 -7.89
N HIS A 20 2.52 -13.72 -8.42
CA HIS A 20 2.81 -14.27 -9.75
C HIS A 20 2.37 -13.35 -10.89
N CYS A 21 1.32 -12.56 -10.69
CA CYS A 21 0.80 -11.63 -11.70
C CYS A 21 1.57 -10.33 -11.80
N LEU A 22 2.34 -9.97 -10.78
CA LEU A 22 3.13 -8.74 -10.83
C LEU A 22 4.37 -8.92 -11.69
N PRO A 23 4.62 -8.01 -12.65
CA PRO A 23 5.87 -7.99 -13.40
C PRO A 23 7.08 -7.71 -12.49
N VAL A 24 6.85 -7.13 -11.31
CA VAL A 24 7.83 -6.89 -10.27
C VAL A 24 7.56 -7.84 -9.11
N CYS A 25 8.26 -8.96 -9.06
CA CYS A 25 8.32 -9.74 -7.83
C CYS A 25 9.31 -9.08 -6.84
N ARG A 26 9.17 -9.43 -5.55
CA ARG A 26 10.04 -8.87 -4.49
C ARG A 26 11.53 -9.05 -4.79
N GLU A 27 11.91 -10.11 -5.50
CA GLU A 27 13.29 -10.44 -5.85
C GLU A 27 13.84 -9.57 -6.99
N SER A 28 12.97 -9.10 -7.91
CA SER A 28 13.34 -8.26 -9.06
C SER A 28 13.24 -6.75 -8.79
N VAL A 29 12.77 -6.33 -7.61
CA VAL A 29 12.59 -4.89 -7.28
C VAL A 29 13.88 -4.09 -7.43
N TYR A 30 15.01 -4.66 -7.04
CA TYR A 30 16.30 -3.97 -7.15
C TYR A 30 16.86 -3.92 -8.58
N SER A 31 16.48 -4.84 -9.44
CA SER A 31 16.78 -4.78 -10.88
C SER A 31 16.03 -3.59 -11.53
N GLN A 32 14.75 -3.47 -11.23
CA GLN A 32 13.95 -2.33 -11.73
C GLN A 32 14.40 -1.00 -11.12
N PHE A 33 14.82 -1.01 -9.85
CA PHE A 33 15.41 0.16 -9.23
C PHE A 33 16.71 0.57 -9.95
N PHE A 34 17.59 -0.38 -10.25
CA PHE A 34 18.80 -0.12 -10.99
C PHE A 34 18.53 0.47 -12.37
N GLU A 35 17.57 -0.07 -13.11
CA GLU A 35 17.17 0.47 -14.41
C GLU A 35 16.59 1.88 -14.30
N ALA A 36 15.79 2.16 -13.27
CA ALA A 36 15.20 3.48 -13.07
C ALA A 36 16.26 4.56 -12.78
N PHE A 37 17.37 4.19 -12.13
CA PHE A 37 18.44 5.12 -11.70
C PHE A 37 19.79 4.79 -12.31
N ARG A 38 19.81 4.15 -13.49
CA ARG A 38 21.03 3.71 -14.17
C ARG A 38 22.02 4.84 -14.45
N GLU A 39 21.53 6.04 -14.68
CA GLU A 39 22.36 7.21 -14.96
C GLU A 39 23.03 7.75 -13.69
N ASP A 40 22.34 7.68 -12.54
CA ASP A 40 22.83 8.12 -11.25
C ASP A 40 23.83 7.13 -10.63
N ILE A 41 23.68 5.84 -10.94
CA ILE A 41 24.50 4.76 -10.42
C ILE A 41 25.73 4.55 -11.30
N LYS A 42 26.93 4.72 -10.72
CA LYS A 42 28.21 4.63 -11.45
C LYS A 42 28.60 3.19 -11.78
N VAL A 43 28.06 2.20 -11.06
CA VAL A 43 28.34 0.78 -11.28
C VAL A 43 27.63 0.31 -12.54
N LYS A 44 28.39 -0.17 -13.53
CA LYS A 44 27.82 -0.55 -14.84
C LYS A 44 27.38 -2.01 -14.91
N ARG A 45 27.99 -2.89 -14.09
CA ARG A 45 27.64 -4.31 -14.06
C ARG A 45 26.40 -4.53 -13.25
N GLU A 46 25.27 -4.79 -13.91
CA GLU A 46 23.95 -4.93 -13.31
C GLU A 46 23.90 -5.93 -12.15
N SER A 47 24.45 -7.14 -12.32
CA SER A 47 24.41 -8.17 -11.27
C SER A 47 25.11 -7.73 -9.97
N ALA A 48 26.20 -6.96 -10.08
CA ALA A 48 26.88 -6.39 -8.91
C ALA A 48 26.09 -5.21 -8.32
N ALA A 49 25.49 -4.39 -9.18
CA ALA A 49 24.68 -3.26 -8.76
C ALA A 49 23.44 -3.74 -7.99
N VAL A 50 22.67 -4.66 -8.53
CA VAL A 50 21.45 -5.23 -7.93
C VAL A 50 21.75 -5.87 -6.57
N LYS A 51 22.83 -6.66 -6.48
CA LYS A 51 23.27 -7.26 -5.21
C LYS A 51 23.57 -6.20 -4.15
N ASN A 52 24.32 -5.17 -4.49
CA ASN A 52 24.70 -4.13 -3.54
C ASN A 52 23.53 -3.20 -3.21
N LEU A 53 22.66 -2.86 -4.18
CA LEU A 53 21.43 -2.10 -3.92
C LEU A 53 20.56 -2.81 -2.89
N LYS A 54 20.38 -4.12 -3.01
CA LYS A 54 19.66 -4.90 -2.00
C LYS A 54 20.28 -4.71 -0.61
N ILE A 55 21.59 -4.87 -0.48
CA ILE A 55 22.31 -4.72 0.80
C ILE A 55 22.15 -3.28 1.35
N ILE A 56 22.31 -2.27 0.48
CA ILE A 56 22.18 -0.85 0.87
C ILE A 56 20.77 -0.55 1.37
N PHE A 57 19.72 -0.95 0.64
CA PHE A 57 18.34 -0.66 1.03
C PHE A 57 17.91 -1.47 2.25
N ASP A 58 18.25 -2.74 2.36
CA ASP A 58 17.94 -3.54 3.54
C ASP A 58 18.56 -2.91 4.80
N ALA A 59 19.81 -2.47 4.73
CA ALA A 59 20.48 -1.76 5.83
C ALA A 59 19.87 -0.38 6.10
N THR A 60 19.51 0.38 5.05
CA THR A 60 18.82 1.67 5.18
C THR A 60 17.51 1.55 5.94
N PHE A 61 16.66 0.61 5.52
CA PHE A 61 15.36 0.41 6.17
C PHE A 61 15.50 -0.12 7.60
N GLU A 62 16.51 -0.95 7.86
CA GLU A 62 16.79 -1.43 9.21
C GLU A 62 17.27 -0.31 10.13
N LEU A 63 18.27 0.48 9.71
CA LEU A 63 18.82 1.58 10.49
C LEU A 63 17.76 2.66 10.74
N ALA A 64 16.99 3.07 9.71
CA ALA A 64 15.91 4.01 9.85
C ALA A 64 14.82 3.50 10.82
N SER A 65 14.52 2.21 10.80
CA SER A 65 13.52 1.63 11.72
C SER A 65 13.92 1.60 13.17
N LYS A 66 15.24 1.58 13.47
CA LYS A 66 15.79 1.53 14.84
C LYS A 66 16.01 2.91 15.44
N GLY A 67 16.57 3.84 14.68
CA GLY A 67 17.01 5.13 15.18
C GLY A 67 16.40 6.34 14.46
N GLY A 68 15.57 6.14 13.44
CA GLY A 68 15.09 7.17 12.56
C GLY A 68 16.09 7.51 11.44
N PHE A 69 15.58 7.97 10.32
CA PHE A 69 16.41 8.31 9.16
C PHE A 69 17.31 9.52 9.42
N ASP A 70 16.86 10.48 10.23
CA ASP A 70 17.68 11.65 10.59
C ASP A 70 18.98 11.28 11.30
N ALA A 71 18.92 10.34 12.22
CA ALA A 71 20.08 9.92 12.99
C ALA A 71 21.05 9.06 12.17
N MET A 72 20.60 8.44 11.09
CA MET A 72 21.43 7.61 10.23
C MET A 72 22.43 8.46 9.44
N SER A 73 23.69 8.04 9.41
CA SER A 73 24.74 8.60 8.54
C SER A 73 25.16 7.61 7.46
N LEU A 74 25.84 8.10 6.40
CA LEU A 74 26.47 7.23 5.41
C LEU A 74 27.59 6.36 6.00
N ARG A 75 28.19 6.76 7.12
CA ARG A 75 29.17 5.96 7.84
C ARG A 75 28.52 4.76 8.52
N ASP A 76 27.36 4.96 9.15
CA ASP A 76 26.58 3.87 9.74
C ASP A 76 26.14 2.88 8.66
N LEU A 77 25.74 3.40 7.49
CA LEU A 77 25.38 2.58 6.34
C LEU A 77 26.59 1.79 5.81
N SER A 78 27.75 2.43 5.69
CA SER A 78 29.00 1.75 5.31
C SER A 78 29.37 0.62 6.28
N GLN A 79 29.26 0.89 7.58
CA GLN A 79 29.53 -0.10 8.62
C GLN A 79 28.53 -1.26 8.58
N SER A 80 27.24 -0.96 8.46
CA SER A 80 26.18 -1.98 8.42
C SER A 80 26.24 -2.86 7.18
N THR A 81 26.60 -2.29 6.03
CA THR A 81 26.66 -3.01 4.74
C THR A 81 27.97 -3.72 4.48
N GLY A 82 29.06 -3.31 5.15
CA GLY A 82 30.42 -3.72 4.81
C GLY A 82 30.95 -3.10 3.51
N ILE A 83 30.18 -2.19 2.87
CA ILE A 83 30.59 -1.47 1.66
C ILE A 83 31.36 -0.22 2.09
N SER A 84 32.59 -0.04 1.57
CA SER A 84 33.39 1.14 1.87
C SER A 84 32.68 2.44 1.47
N MET A 85 33.02 3.57 2.10
CA MET A 85 32.46 4.89 1.74
C MET A 85 32.60 5.19 0.25
N GLY A 86 33.79 4.92 -0.34
CA GLY A 86 34.00 5.06 -1.79
C GLY A 86 33.12 4.13 -2.62
N GLY A 87 32.84 2.92 -2.11
CA GLY A 87 31.90 1.99 -2.70
C GLY A 87 30.46 2.49 -2.66
N LEU A 88 30.02 3.06 -1.55
CA LEU A 88 28.68 3.66 -1.41
C LEU A 88 28.48 4.85 -2.36
N TYR A 89 29.49 5.70 -2.54
CA TYR A 89 29.42 6.85 -3.47
C TYR A 89 29.31 6.45 -4.95
N ASN A 90 29.39 5.18 -5.28
CA ASN A 90 29.06 4.67 -6.60
C ASN A 90 27.55 4.42 -6.78
N TYR A 91 26.77 4.43 -5.72
CA TYR A 91 25.31 4.23 -5.70
C TYR A 91 24.53 5.46 -5.28
N ILE A 92 25.01 6.15 -4.28
CA ILE A 92 24.34 7.30 -3.65
C ILE A 92 25.36 8.38 -3.32
N SER A 93 25.10 9.63 -3.66
CA SER A 93 25.98 10.74 -3.34
C SER A 93 25.71 11.35 -1.96
N SER A 94 24.49 11.20 -1.45
CA SER A 94 24.07 11.73 -0.15
C SER A 94 22.91 10.91 0.44
N LYS A 95 22.64 11.14 1.72
CA LYS A 95 21.46 10.59 2.39
C LYS A 95 20.16 11.12 1.77
N ASP A 96 20.13 12.41 1.42
CA ASP A 96 18.95 13.03 0.80
C ASP A 96 18.68 12.43 -0.60
N MET A 97 19.73 12.17 -1.37
CA MET A 97 19.57 11.46 -2.66
C MET A 97 18.98 10.07 -2.46
N LEU A 98 19.44 9.33 -1.45
CA LEU A 98 18.88 8.01 -1.14
C LEU A 98 17.37 8.09 -0.82
N ALA A 99 16.95 9.06 0.01
CA ALA A 99 15.55 9.29 0.31
C ALA A 99 14.75 9.69 -0.94
N GLN A 100 15.30 10.55 -1.79
CA GLN A 100 14.70 10.95 -3.05
C GLN A 100 14.49 9.73 -3.96
N MET A 101 15.51 8.91 -4.15
CA MET A 101 15.42 7.71 -4.98
C MET A 101 14.35 6.73 -4.48
N VAL A 102 14.19 6.58 -3.14
CA VAL A 102 13.11 5.74 -2.57
C VAL A 102 11.74 6.32 -2.91
N ASN A 103 11.53 7.62 -2.71
CA ASN A 103 10.27 8.28 -3.01
C ASN A 103 9.93 8.22 -4.51
N ASP A 104 10.90 8.51 -5.37
CA ASP A 104 10.71 8.50 -6.83
C ASP A 104 10.41 7.09 -7.34
N PHE A 105 11.09 6.08 -6.81
CA PHE A 105 10.82 4.70 -7.19
C PHE A 105 9.42 4.26 -6.76
N LEU A 106 9.01 4.62 -5.55
CA LEU A 106 7.66 4.31 -5.07
C LEU A 106 6.61 5.02 -5.94
N SER A 107 6.78 6.32 -6.23
CA SER A 107 5.81 7.13 -6.97
C SER A 107 5.75 6.81 -8.46
N GLN A 108 6.89 6.57 -9.09
CA GLN A 108 6.99 6.49 -10.54
C GLN A 108 6.96 5.05 -11.05
N ARG A 109 7.16 4.06 -10.17
CA ARG A 109 7.22 2.64 -10.55
C ARG A 109 6.23 1.77 -9.78
N LEU A 110 6.29 1.76 -8.44
CA LEU A 110 5.46 0.83 -7.67
C LEU A 110 3.98 1.26 -7.62
N ALA A 111 3.68 2.53 -7.40
CA ALA A 111 2.29 2.98 -7.34
C ALA A 111 1.57 2.89 -8.71
N PRO A 112 2.18 3.32 -9.85
CA PRO A 112 1.58 3.10 -11.16
C PRO A 112 1.32 1.63 -11.48
N LEU A 113 2.18 0.72 -11.01
CA LEU A 113 1.95 -0.71 -11.17
C LEU A 113 0.66 -1.16 -10.48
N ALA A 114 0.39 -0.68 -9.26
CA ALA A 114 -0.87 -0.96 -8.57
C ALA A 114 -2.08 -0.39 -9.31
N TYR A 115 -1.91 0.75 -10.00
CA TYR A 115 -2.99 1.40 -10.76
C TYR A 115 -3.22 0.76 -12.12
N SER A 116 -2.18 0.20 -12.76
CA SER A 116 -2.27 -0.43 -14.08
C SER A 116 -2.96 -1.79 -14.07
N LEU A 117 -3.14 -2.41 -12.89
CA LEU A 117 -3.93 -3.63 -12.76
C LEU A 117 -5.37 -3.31 -13.13
N ASN A 118 -5.84 -3.93 -14.21
CA ASN A 118 -7.15 -3.63 -14.81
C ASN A 118 -8.29 -3.90 -13.82
N LEU A 119 -9.08 -2.86 -13.53
CA LEU A 119 -10.29 -2.92 -12.70
C LEU A 119 -11.55 -2.57 -13.49
N GLU A 120 -11.49 -2.56 -14.83
CA GLU A 120 -12.64 -2.19 -15.68
C GLU A 120 -13.71 -3.28 -15.70
N SER A 121 -13.35 -4.52 -15.37
CA SER A 121 -14.30 -5.62 -15.29
C SER A 121 -14.95 -5.74 -13.92
N GLY A 122 -16.26 -5.90 -13.91
CA GLY A 122 -17.06 -6.07 -12.69
C GLY A 122 -17.77 -4.79 -12.23
N SER A 123 -18.68 -4.97 -11.25
CA SER A 123 -19.43 -3.86 -10.67
C SER A 123 -18.52 -2.92 -9.85
N PRO A 124 -18.91 -1.66 -9.60
CA PRO A 124 -18.15 -0.74 -8.77
C PRO A 124 -17.75 -1.33 -7.41
N ARG A 125 -18.66 -2.08 -6.77
CA ARG A 125 -18.37 -2.79 -5.51
C ARG A 125 -17.27 -3.84 -5.68
N GLN A 126 -17.30 -4.63 -6.74
CA GLN A 126 -16.27 -5.63 -7.02
C GLN A 126 -14.92 -4.97 -7.32
N ARG A 127 -14.92 -3.87 -8.06
CA ARG A 127 -13.71 -3.09 -8.36
C ARG A 127 -13.12 -2.46 -7.10
N LEU A 128 -13.94 -1.95 -6.19
CA LEU A 128 -13.48 -1.41 -4.89
C LEU A 128 -12.87 -2.54 -4.04
N ALA A 129 -13.53 -3.69 -3.92
CA ALA A 129 -12.99 -4.84 -3.20
C ALA A 129 -11.64 -5.29 -3.74
N THR A 130 -11.50 -5.35 -5.07
CA THR A 130 -10.23 -5.69 -5.73
C THR A 130 -9.16 -4.62 -5.47
N ARG A 131 -9.50 -3.34 -5.50
CA ARG A 131 -8.57 -2.24 -5.19
C ARG A 131 -8.05 -2.32 -3.77
N LEU A 132 -8.90 -2.61 -2.78
CA LEU A 132 -8.49 -2.81 -1.40
C LEU A 132 -7.48 -3.97 -1.25
N ARG A 133 -7.74 -5.10 -1.93
CA ARG A 133 -6.82 -6.23 -1.96
C ARG A 133 -5.47 -5.87 -2.57
N ILE A 134 -5.46 -5.18 -3.70
CA ILE A 134 -4.23 -4.71 -4.35
C ILE A 134 -3.40 -3.87 -3.37
N TYR A 135 -4.00 -2.91 -2.67
CA TYR A 135 -3.29 -2.05 -1.73
C TYR A 135 -2.72 -2.83 -0.54
N ILE A 136 -3.47 -3.78 0.02
CA ILE A 136 -2.98 -4.66 1.10
C ILE A 136 -1.81 -5.53 0.60
N TYR A 137 -1.92 -6.09 -0.59
CA TYR A 137 -0.91 -6.97 -1.16
C TYR A 137 0.36 -6.22 -1.56
N MET A 138 0.23 -5.04 -2.16
CA MET A 138 1.36 -4.14 -2.42
C MET A 138 2.04 -3.72 -1.11
N GLY A 139 1.26 -3.32 -0.11
CA GLY A 139 1.76 -3.00 1.23
C GLY A 139 2.48 -4.17 1.90
N SER A 140 2.11 -5.41 1.62
CA SER A 140 2.80 -6.62 2.12
C SER A 140 4.11 -6.89 1.39
N LEU A 141 4.12 -6.79 0.06
CA LEU A 141 5.30 -7.04 -0.78
C LEU A 141 6.40 -6.01 -0.58
N PHE A 142 6.00 -4.74 -0.56
CA PHE A 142 6.92 -3.61 -0.54
C PHE A 142 6.89 -2.86 0.80
N ARG A 143 6.55 -3.58 1.89
CA ARG A 143 6.39 -3.01 3.25
C ARG A 143 7.54 -2.12 3.68
N PRO A 144 8.84 -2.49 3.53
CA PRO A 144 9.93 -1.63 3.96
C PRO A 144 9.94 -0.27 3.25
N TRP A 145 9.58 -0.25 1.96
CA TRP A 145 9.51 0.96 1.14
C TRP A 145 8.38 1.89 1.56
N TYR A 146 7.15 1.38 1.67
CA TYR A 146 5.99 2.14 2.14
C TYR A 146 6.18 2.67 3.55
N ARG A 147 6.68 1.80 4.45
CA ARG A 147 6.94 2.19 5.84
C ARG A 147 7.99 3.28 5.92
N PHE A 148 9.09 3.18 5.17
CA PHE A 148 10.14 4.19 5.12
C PHE A 148 9.57 5.54 4.69
N VAL A 149 8.89 5.63 3.56
CA VAL A 149 8.32 6.89 3.06
C VAL A 149 7.34 7.48 4.06
N TYR A 150 6.46 6.68 4.64
CA TYR A 150 5.45 7.18 5.58
C TYR A 150 6.06 7.65 6.91
N MET A 151 6.93 6.86 7.51
CA MET A 151 7.50 7.14 8.83
C MET A 151 8.56 8.24 8.80
N GLU A 152 9.38 8.26 7.75
CA GLU A 152 10.55 9.14 7.65
C GLU A 152 10.27 10.42 6.85
N SER A 153 9.05 10.60 6.34
CA SER A 153 8.70 11.78 5.54
C SER A 153 8.97 13.12 6.26
N LYS A 154 8.85 13.14 7.59
CA LYS A 154 9.11 14.35 8.41
C LYS A 154 10.58 14.78 8.32
N SER A 155 11.49 13.84 8.20
CA SER A 155 12.93 14.00 8.12
C SER A 155 13.44 14.29 6.70
N MET A 156 12.55 14.27 5.73
CA MET A 156 12.89 14.48 4.32
C MET A 156 12.77 15.96 3.92
N ALA A 157 13.39 16.34 2.81
CA ALA A 157 13.24 17.66 2.24
C ALA A 157 11.77 17.95 1.90
N ARG A 158 11.40 19.25 1.80
CA ARG A 158 10.02 19.67 1.58
C ARG A 158 9.37 19.00 0.37
N GLN A 159 10.11 18.92 -0.73
CA GLN A 159 9.61 18.30 -1.97
C GLN A 159 9.18 16.83 -1.76
N GLN A 160 9.99 16.04 -1.06
CA GLN A 160 9.69 14.63 -0.78
C GLN A 160 8.49 14.47 0.15
N ARG A 161 8.37 15.36 1.16
CA ARG A 161 7.18 15.38 2.03
C ARG A 161 5.90 15.69 1.26
N ASP A 162 5.98 16.64 0.34
CA ASP A 162 4.82 17.00 -0.48
C ASP A 162 4.47 15.87 -1.46
N GLN A 163 5.45 15.16 -2.03
CA GLN A 163 5.24 13.94 -2.79
C GLN A 163 4.53 12.85 -1.96
N ALA A 164 4.99 12.57 -0.74
CA ALA A 164 4.36 11.58 0.13
C ALA A 164 2.88 11.90 0.43
N LYS A 165 2.55 13.19 0.65
CA LYS A 165 1.15 13.63 0.80
C LYS A 165 0.33 13.43 -0.47
N GLN A 166 0.92 13.67 -1.64
CA GLN A 166 0.22 13.47 -2.91
C GLN A 166 -0.18 12.01 -3.12
N PHE A 167 0.60 11.05 -2.62
CA PHE A 167 0.23 9.64 -2.63
C PHE A 167 -1.07 9.38 -1.87
N ASP A 168 -1.15 9.85 -0.63
CA ASP A 168 -2.35 9.68 0.18
C ASP A 168 -3.58 10.30 -0.50
N LEU A 169 -3.42 11.48 -1.09
CA LEU A 169 -4.50 12.17 -1.80
C LEU A 169 -4.94 11.40 -3.05
N ILE A 170 -4.01 10.88 -3.83
CA ILE A 170 -4.31 10.09 -5.05
C ILE A 170 -5.01 8.78 -4.67
N ASP A 171 -4.50 8.06 -3.68
CA ASP A 171 -5.10 6.80 -3.24
C ASP A 171 -6.49 7.01 -2.65
N THR A 172 -6.67 8.06 -1.83
CA THR A 172 -7.99 8.44 -1.31
C THR A 172 -8.96 8.78 -2.44
N ALA A 173 -8.52 9.58 -3.42
CA ALA A 173 -9.37 9.96 -4.56
C ALA A 173 -9.81 8.75 -5.38
N LYS A 174 -8.92 7.77 -5.61
CA LYS A 174 -9.26 6.52 -6.33
C LYS A 174 -10.28 5.65 -5.58
N LEU A 175 -10.17 5.57 -4.26
CA LEU A 175 -11.17 4.85 -3.45
C LEU A 175 -12.50 5.59 -3.45
N LYS A 176 -12.48 6.91 -3.29
CA LYS A 176 -13.67 7.77 -3.33
C LYS A 176 -14.42 7.64 -4.65
N GLU A 177 -13.71 7.72 -5.78
CA GLU A 177 -14.29 7.57 -7.13
C GLU A 177 -15.08 6.26 -7.25
N LEU A 178 -14.49 5.13 -6.84
CA LEU A 178 -15.16 3.83 -6.86
C LEU A 178 -16.38 3.76 -5.93
N ILE A 179 -16.33 4.42 -4.77
CA ILE A 179 -17.47 4.50 -3.86
C ILE A 179 -18.61 5.33 -4.51
N GLU A 180 -18.27 6.48 -5.10
CA GLU A 180 -19.25 7.35 -5.76
C GLU A 180 -19.90 6.69 -6.98
N GLU A 181 -19.12 5.95 -7.78
CA GLU A 181 -19.66 5.13 -8.86
C GLU A 181 -20.63 4.06 -8.35
N GLY A 182 -20.29 3.39 -7.24
CA GLY A 182 -21.16 2.37 -6.62
C GLY A 182 -22.44 2.95 -6.05
N VAL A 183 -22.38 4.14 -5.46
CA VAL A 183 -23.58 4.87 -5.00
C VAL A 183 -24.45 5.27 -6.18
N ALA A 184 -23.86 5.80 -7.25
CA ALA A 184 -24.58 6.17 -8.46
C ALA A 184 -25.23 4.95 -9.16
N ALA A 185 -24.61 3.77 -9.07
CA ALA A 185 -25.14 2.50 -9.59
C ALA A 185 -26.20 1.86 -8.67
N GLY A 186 -26.45 2.41 -7.47
CA GLY A 186 -27.36 1.82 -6.48
C GLY A 186 -26.82 0.55 -5.80
N GLU A 187 -25.54 0.26 -5.93
CA GLU A 187 -24.89 -0.92 -5.31
C GLU A 187 -24.36 -0.64 -3.91
N MET A 188 -24.19 0.63 -3.56
CA MET A 188 -23.62 1.07 -2.29
C MET A 188 -24.39 2.24 -1.71
N HIS A 189 -24.37 2.37 -0.38
CA HIS A 189 -24.86 3.52 0.36
C HIS A 189 -23.70 4.19 1.10
N CYS A 190 -23.51 5.49 0.90
CA CYS A 190 -22.45 6.24 1.55
C CYS A 190 -22.88 7.69 1.77
N SER A 191 -22.90 8.14 3.02
CA SER A 191 -23.21 9.54 3.35
C SER A 191 -22.04 10.50 3.11
N ASN A 192 -20.80 9.99 3.13
CA ASN A 192 -19.58 10.78 2.94
C ASN A 192 -18.49 9.92 2.33
N SER A 193 -18.38 9.92 1.00
CA SER A 193 -17.41 9.14 0.24
C SER A 193 -15.95 9.51 0.56
N GLU A 194 -15.68 10.79 0.82
CA GLU A 194 -14.34 11.29 1.18
C GLU A 194 -13.85 10.70 2.51
N LEU A 195 -14.67 10.80 3.57
CA LEU A 195 -14.30 10.27 4.88
C LEU A 195 -14.25 8.74 4.87
N THR A 196 -15.12 8.08 4.13
CA THR A 196 -15.12 6.61 4.01
C THR A 196 -13.87 6.13 3.28
N ALA A 197 -13.49 6.77 2.18
CA ALA A 197 -12.26 6.47 1.46
C ALA A 197 -11.02 6.68 2.35
N SER A 198 -10.97 7.80 3.08
CA SER A 198 -9.89 8.11 4.03
C SER A 198 -9.78 7.06 5.15
N ALA A 199 -10.92 6.62 5.70
CA ALA A 199 -10.94 5.58 6.74
C ALA A 199 -10.45 4.21 6.20
N LEU A 200 -10.86 3.82 4.99
CA LEU A 200 -10.37 2.60 4.34
C LEU A 200 -8.87 2.68 4.09
N LEU A 201 -8.36 3.82 3.60
CA LEU A 201 -6.92 4.02 3.40
C LEU A 201 -6.15 3.95 4.72
N ALA A 202 -6.67 4.52 5.80
CA ALA A 202 -6.04 4.44 7.13
C ALA A 202 -5.93 2.99 7.63
N LEU A 203 -6.92 2.13 7.36
CA LEU A 203 -6.85 0.70 7.68
C LEU A 203 -5.81 -0.04 6.84
N ILE A 204 -5.67 0.31 5.55
CA ILE A 204 -4.62 -0.21 4.68
C ILE A 204 -3.23 0.18 5.22
N GLN A 205 -3.07 1.43 5.64
CA GLN A 205 -1.81 1.91 6.20
C GLN A 205 -1.47 1.21 7.53
N ASP A 206 -2.46 0.99 8.41
CA ASP A 206 -2.26 0.27 9.66
C ASP A 206 -1.66 -1.12 9.45
N TRP A 207 -2.04 -1.83 8.39
CA TRP A 207 -1.52 -3.14 8.00
C TRP A 207 0.01 -3.16 7.82
N TYR A 208 0.57 -2.24 7.04
CA TYR A 208 2.01 -2.25 6.79
C TYR A 208 2.82 -1.45 7.81
N LEU A 209 2.22 -0.45 8.47
CA LEU A 209 2.90 0.33 9.51
C LEU A 209 3.01 -0.43 10.83
N LYS A 210 1.95 -1.11 11.23
CA LYS A 210 1.87 -1.82 12.52
C LYS A 210 1.87 -3.35 12.34
N SER A 211 2.60 -3.85 11.38
CA SER A 211 2.64 -5.28 11.05
C SER A 211 3.05 -6.19 12.21
N TRP A 212 3.70 -5.66 13.24
CA TRP A 212 4.06 -6.40 14.44
C TRP A 212 2.85 -6.96 15.18
N LYS A 213 1.75 -6.22 15.29
CA LYS A 213 0.53 -6.67 15.96
C LYS A 213 -0.17 -7.80 15.21
N TYR A 214 -0.15 -7.74 13.87
CA TYR A 214 -0.75 -8.78 13.03
C TYR A 214 0.08 -10.06 13.02
N LYS A 215 1.42 -9.93 13.08
CA LYS A 215 2.31 -11.08 13.27
C LYS A 215 2.08 -11.77 14.62
N GLN A 216 1.87 -10.99 15.68
CA GLN A 216 1.59 -11.53 17.01
C GLN A 216 0.28 -12.33 17.03
N ASN A 217 -0.70 -11.94 16.24
CA ASN A 217 -2.00 -12.63 16.14
C ASN A 217 -2.06 -13.64 14.99
N GLU A 218 -0.91 -13.96 14.37
CA GLU A 218 -0.81 -14.89 13.23
C GLU A 218 -1.74 -14.56 12.05
N THR A 219 -2.14 -13.29 11.91
CA THR A 219 -3.04 -12.83 10.85
C THR A 219 -2.29 -12.83 9.52
N SER A 220 -2.76 -13.62 8.56
CA SER A 220 -2.19 -13.66 7.21
C SER A 220 -2.59 -12.42 6.40
N THR A 221 -1.89 -12.19 5.27
CA THR A 221 -2.21 -11.10 4.35
C THR A 221 -3.61 -11.27 3.75
N ASP A 222 -4.00 -12.51 3.44
CA ASP A 222 -5.32 -12.82 2.90
C ASP A 222 -6.43 -12.65 3.95
N ASP A 223 -6.20 -13.04 5.21
CA ASP A 223 -7.16 -12.84 6.29
C ASP A 223 -7.46 -11.34 6.48
N TYR A 224 -6.42 -10.51 6.49
CA TYR A 224 -6.60 -9.07 6.63
C TYR A 224 -7.31 -8.45 5.42
N ALA A 225 -6.96 -8.86 4.21
CA ALA A 225 -7.61 -8.39 2.99
C ALA A 225 -9.10 -8.80 2.95
N ASN A 226 -9.42 -10.03 3.33
CA ASN A 226 -10.79 -10.53 3.42
C ASN A 226 -11.59 -9.78 4.51
N PHE A 227 -10.99 -9.55 5.66
CA PHE A 227 -11.59 -8.75 6.73
C PHE A 227 -11.91 -7.32 6.26
N LEU A 228 -10.97 -6.66 5.59
CA LEU A 228 -11.17 -5.28 5.11
C LEU A 228 -12.27 -5.19 4.05
N VAL A 229 -12.35 -6.16 3.13
CA VAL A 229 -13.44 -6.24 2.14
C VAL A 229 -14.78 -6.48 2.85
N SER A 230 -14.85 -7.39 3.81
CA SER A 230 -16.07 -7.63 4.59
C SER A 230 -16.51 -6.40 5.39
N LEU A 231 -15.55 -5.63 5.93
CA LEU A 231 -15.84 -4.37 6.63
C LEU A 231 -16.37 -3.30 5.66
N MET A 232 -15.74 -3.16 4.48
CA MET A 232 -16.22 -2.28 3.41
C MET A 232 -17.68 -2.62 3.03
N ASP A 233 -17.98 -3.90 2.84
CA ASP A 233 -19.33 -4.36 2.51
C ASP A 233 -20.36 -3.94 3.56
N LYS A 234 -20.02 -4.07 4.84
CA LYS A 234 -20.89 -3.65 5.95
C LYS A 234 -21.05 -2.12 6.04
N LEU A 235 -19.97 -1.37 5.77
CA LEU A 235 -20.00 0.09 5.83
C LEU A 235 -20.82 0.71 4.68
N LEU A 236 -20.84 0.04 3.54
CA LEU A 236 -21.49 0.52 2.31
C LEU A 236 -22.80 -0.21 2.00
N ALA A 237 -23.27 -1.08 2.89
CA ALA A 237 -24.58 -1.70 2.76
C ALA A 237 -25.72 -0.71 3.03
N ASP A 238 -26.88 -0.94 2.41
CA ASP A 238 -28.09 -0.21 2.70
C ASP A 238 -28.61 -0.53 4.12
N ASN A 239 -28.73 0.48 4.97
CA ASN A 239 -29.17 0.31 6.37
C ASN A 239 -30.69 0.28 6.54
N ASP A 240 -31.49 0.40 5.48
CA ASP A 240 -32.95 0.43 5.58
C ASP A 240 -33.58 -0.90 6.04
N GLN A 241 -32.83 -1.98 6.11
CA GLN A 241 -33.36 -3.28 6.60
C GLN A 241 -33.32 -3.47 8.13
N GLN A 242 -32.62 -2.61 8.88
CA GLN A 242 -32.50 -2.78 10.35
C GLN A 242 -33.60 -2.07 11.15
N THR A 243 -34.41 -1.21 10.55
CA THR A 243 -35.46 -0.47 11.27
C THR A 243 -36.81 -1.15 11.31
N HIS A 244 -37.03 -2.22 10.56
CA HIS A 244 -38.34 -2.91 10.54
C HIS A 244 -38.52 -4.01 11.60
N ASP A 245 -37.45 -4.43 12.30
CA ASP A 245 -37.54 -5.52 13.29
C ASP A 245 -37.77 -5.02 14.73
N GLN A 246 -37.84 -3.69 14.99
CA GLN A 246 -38.02 -3.16 16.34
C GLN A 246 -39.42 -2.59 16.64
N THR A 247 -40.37 -2.64 15.70
CA THR A 247 -41.72 -2.15 15.93
C THR A 247 -42.77 -3.24 16.28
N GLY A 248 -42.30 -4.47 16.53
CA GLY A 248 -43.17 -5.63 16.80
C GLY A 248 -43.42 -5.96 18.28
N TYR A 249 -43.11 -5.08 19.22
CA TYR A 249 -43.37 -5.38 20.65
C TYR A 249 -43.97 -4.18 21.36
N ASN A 250 -45.31 -4.06 21.32
CA ASN A 250 -46.20 -3.54 22.37
C ASN A 250 -47.59 -3.32 21.84
N ASP A 251 -48.47 -4.29 22.01
CA ASP A 251 -49.89 -4.01 22.30
C ASP A 251 -50.53 -5.27 22.92
N HIS A 252 -50.33 -5.45 24.20
CA HIS A 252 -51.23 -6.25 25.02
C HIS A 252 -51.25 -5.71 26.46
N SER A 253 -51.93 -4.57 26.65
CA SER A 253 -52.46 -4.22 27.92
C SER A 253 -53.81 -3.55 27.73
N GLY A 254 -54.83 -4.32 27.76
CA GLY A 254 -56.16 -3.76 27.63
C GLY A 254 -57.23 -4.65 28.21
N LYS A 255 -57.72 -4.30 29.33
CA LYS A 255 -59.03 -4.58 29.85
C LYS A 255 -59.25 -5.93 30.53
N ASN A 256 -59.29 -5.87 31.83
CA ASN A 256 -60.41 -6.48 32.52
C ASN A 256 -60.85 -5.61 33.68
N ASN A 257 -62.09 -5.11 33.51
CA ASN A 257 -62.96 -4.60 34.56
C ASN A 257 -63.62 -5.79 35.29
N GLN A 258 -63.68 -5.72 36.49
CA GLN A 258 -64.69 -5.95 37.54
C GLN A 258 -64.07 -6.49 38.78
#